data_b8b0f1756d315e674c891c9f1dceb4d1
#
_entry.id   b8b0f1756d315e674c891c9f1dceb4d1
#
_cell.length_a   1.000
_cell.length_b   1.000
_cell.length_c   1.000
_cell.angle_alpha   90.00
_cell.angle_beta   90.00
_cell.angle_gamma   90.00
#
_symmetry.space_group_name_H-M   'P 1'
#
loop_
_entity.id
_entity.type
_entity.pdbx_description
1 polymer ?
#
loop_
_entity_poly.entity_id
_entity_poly.type
_entity_poly.pdbx_seq_one_letter_code
_entity_poly.pdbx_strand_id
1 'polypeptide(L)'
;MISKAVYLLSDVAKWPERLRSEPGVYEIVALDRAGRPKAMRRAGGVDKRGVLYIGQGKIRDRLRKLSRGLFQGTKGHIAGRAYLARPAIQAVAPMRDLAFRFEHCDDPEKREKLRLNRYIRKFGEVPPLNAQRRLLI
;
A
#
# COMPACT_ATOMS: atom_id res chain seq x y z
N MET A 1 -13.58 -5.87 -6.11
CA MET A 1 -13.22 -5.94 -4.67
C MET A 1 -11.78 -6.41 -4.53
N ILE A 2 -11.02 -5.78 -3.66
CA ILE A 2 -9.62 -6.16 -3.48
C ILE A 2 -9.51 -7.52 -2.76
N SER A 3 -8.59 -8.35 -3.21
CA SER A 3 -8.37 -9.69 -2.64
C SER A 3 -7.93 -9.60 -1.16
N LYS A 4 -8.26 -10.62 -0.37
CA LYS A 4 -7.74 -10.75 1.00
C LYS A 4 -6.29 -11.25 1.01
N ALA A 5 -5.85 -11.91 -0.05
CA ALA A 5 -4.49 -12.44 -0.14
C ALA A 5 -3.46 -11.30 -0.17
N VAL A 6 -2.36 -11.48 0.55
CA VAL A 6 -1.25 -10.54 0.59
C VAL A 6 0.02 -11.19 0.07
N TYR A 7 0.89 -10.39 -0.53
CA TYR A 7 2.15 -10.84 -1.12
C TYR A 7 3.28 -9.94 -0.64
N LEU A 8 4.38 -10.53 -0.20
CA LEU A 8 5.52 -9.75 0.29
C LEU A 8 6.18 -8.97 -0.84
N LEU A 9 6.48 -7.70 -0.59
CA LEU A 9 7.22 -6.87 -1.55
C LEU A 9 8.64 -7.40 -1.78
N SER A 10 9.23 -8.05 -0.79
CA SER A 10 10.57 -8.62 -0.87
C SER A 10 10.64 -9.90 -1.71
N ASP A 11 9.52 -10.54 -1.99
CA ASP A 11 9.49 -11.87 -2.63
C ASP A 11 8.78 -11.84 -3.98
N VAL A 12 9.39 -11.13 -4.94
CA VAL A 12 8.85 -10.95 -6.29
C VAL A 12 8.59 -12.29 -6.99
N ALA A 13 9.41 -13.29 -6.73
CA ALA A 13 9.26 -14.60 -7.35
C ALA A 13 7.96 -15.31 -6.97
N LYS A 14 7.38 -14.96 -5.82
CA LYS A 14 6.11 -15.54 -5.36
C LYS A 14 4.88 -14.70 -5.70
N TRP A 15 5.05 -13.60 -6.41
CA TRP A 15 3.90 -12.81 -6.84
C TRP A 15 3.05 -13.62 -7.81
N PRO A 16 1.70 -13.54 -7.72
CA PRO A 16 0.84 -14.38 -8.54
C PRO A 16 0.85 -14.00 -10.01
N GLU A 17 0.64 -14.96 -10.90
CA GLU A 17 0.58 -14.71 -12.35
C GLU A 17 -0.55 -13.76 -12.75
N ARG A 18 -1.65 -13.76 -11.99
CA ARG A 18 -2.77 -12.85 -12.23
C ARG A 18 -2.43 -11.38 -11.95
N LEU A 19 -1.30 -11.11 -11.29
CA LEU A 19 -0.79 -9.76 -11.13
C LEU A 19 -0.12 -9.33 -12.45
N ARG A 20 -0.75 -8.40 -13.14
CA ARG A 20 -0.32 -7.94 -14.46
C ARG A 20 0.01 -6.47 -14.46
N SER A 21 0.75 -6.03 -15.49
CA SER A 21 1.00 -4.60 -15.76
C SER A 21 -0.20 -3.98 -16.46
N GLU A 22 -1.36 -4.11 -15.85
CA GLU A 22 -2.64 -3.58 -16.31
C GLU A 22 -3.21 -2.66 -15.23
N PRO A 23 -4.14 -1.75 -15.61
CA PRO A 23 -4.71 -0.80 -14.65
C PRO A 23 -5.36 -1.46 -13.45
N GLY A 24 -5.23 -0.82 -12.31
CA GLY A 24 -5.86 -1.27 -11.08
C GLY A 24 -5.43 -0.45 -9.88
N VAL A 25 -5.85 -0.90 -8.71
CA VAL A 25 -5.52 -0.30 -7.42
C VAL A 25 -4.82 -1.33 -6.55
N TYR A 26 -3.98 -0.84 -5.65
CA TYR A 26 -3.28 -1.69 -4.70
C TYR A 26 -3.17 -1.01 -3.34
N GLU A 27 -2.98 -1.82 -2.32
CA GLU A 27 -2.73 -1.36 -0.97
C GLU A 27 -1.41 -1.96 -0.49
N ILE A 28 -0.53 -1.11 0.05
CA ILE A 28 0.65 -1.57 0.77
C ILE A 28 0.23 -1.72 2.22
N VAL A 29 0.54 -2.87 2.81
CA VAL A 29 0.14 -3.19 4.18
C VAL A 29 1.34 -3.63 5.00
N ALA A 30 1.26 -3.38 6.32
CA ALA A 30 2.22 -3.92 7.27
C ALA A 30 1.72 -5.25 7.81
N LEU A 31 2.59 -6.25 7.87
CA LEU A 31 2.26 -7.54 8.47
C LEU A 31 2.87 -7.64 9.87
N ASP A 32 2.21 -8.42 10.73
CA ASP A 32 2.77 -8.82 12.03
C ASP A 32 3.68 -10.05 11.86
N ARG A 33 4.23 -10.53 12.96
CA ARG A 33 5.13 -11.70 12.94
C ARG A 33 4.44 -12.98 12.47
N ALA A 34 3.12 -13.05 12.60
CA ALA A 34 2.33 -14.19 12.12
C ALA A 34 1.95 -14.09 10.64
N GLY A 35 2.39 -13.02 9.95
CA GLY A 35 2.08 -12.80 8.55
C GLY A 35 0.67 -12.27 8.31
N ARG A 36 0.02 -11.73 9.35
CA ARG A 36 -1.31 -11.12 9.25
C ARG A 36 -1.21 -9.60 9.25
N PRO A 37 -2.21 -8.89 8.70
CA PRO A 37 -2.21 -7.44 8.74
C PRO A 37 -2.06 -6.92 10.18
N LYS A 38 -1.16 -5.97 10.35
CA LYS A 38 -0.85 -5.37 11.65
C LYS A 38 -1.80 -4.22 11.94
N ALA A 39 -2.50 -4.28 13.07
CA ALA A 39 -3.37 -3.19 13.50
C ALA A 39 -2.56 -1.92 13.79
N MET A 40 -3.04 -0.77 13.32
CA MET A 40 -2.37 0.52 13.51
C MET A 40 -3.36 1.55 14.02
N ARG A 41 -2.92 2.33 15.02
CA ARG A 41 -3.73 3.44 15.56
C ARG A 41 -3.72 4.61 14.59
N ARG A 42 -4.91 5.12 14.30
CA ARG A 42 -5.10 6.30 13.46
C ARG A 42 -5.90 7.36 14.25
N ALA A 43 -6.01 8.57 13.71
CA ALA A 43 -6.71 9.66 14.38
C ALA A 43 -8.14 9.31 14.79
N GLY A 44 -8.88 8.62 13.92
CA GLY A 44 -10.29 8.26 14.13
C GLY A 44 -10.53 6.83 14.59
N GLY A 45 -9.49 6.06 14.95
CA GLY A 45 -9.67 4.68 15.39
C GLY A 45 -8.50 3.78 15.08
N VAL A 46 -8.73 2.47 15.10
CA VAL A 46 -7.71 1.47 14.84
C VAL A 46 -7.93 0.86 13.46
N ASP A 47 -6.95 0.97 12.59
CA ASP A 47 -6.94 0.30 11.29
C ASP A 47 -6.43 -1.13 11.47
N LYS A 48 -7.34 -2.09 11.46
CA LYS A 48 -7.01 -3.52 11.63
C LYS A 48 -6.44 -4.15 10.37
N ARG A 49 -6.51 -3.45 9.24
CA ARG A 49 -5.99 -3.96 7.96
C ARG A 49 -4.56 -3.54 7.69
N GLY A 50 -4.01 -2.66 8.52
CA GLY A 50 -2.62 -2.24 8.44
C GLY A 50 -2.24 -1.50 7.15
N VAL A 51 -3.15 -0.71 6.59
CA VAL A 51 -2.92 -0.05 5.30
C VAL A 51 -1.95 1.11 5.45
N LEU A 52 -0.81 1.03 4.76
CA LEU A 52 0.21 2.08 4.75
C LEU A 52 0.06 3.01 3.55
N TYR A 53 -0.45 2.51 2.44
CA TYR A 53 -0.54 3.27 1.21
C TYR A 53 -1.61 2.69 0.30
N ILE A 54 -2.35 3.57 -0.37
CA ILE A 54 -3.31 3.21 -1.43
C ILE A 54 -2.81 3.87 -2.71
N GLY A 55 -2.60 3.07 -3.77
CA GLY A 55 -2.10 3.56 -5.04
C GLY A 55 -2.83 2.97 -6.22
N GLN A 56 -2.54 3.48 -7.41
CA GLN A 56 -3.15 3.04 -8.65
C GLN A 56 -2.17 3.15 -9.83
N GLY A 57 -2.54 2.52 -10.92
CA GLY A 57 -1.79 2.54 -12.16
C GLY A 57 -1.66 1.15 -12.75
N LYS A 58 -0.63 0.95 -13.57
CA LYS A 58 -0.25 -0.39 -14.06
C LYS A 58 0.39 -1.14 -12.91
N ILE A 59 -0.36 -2.00 -12.27
CA ILE A 59 -0.07 -2.48 -10.91
C ILE A 59 1.30 -3.15 -10.82
N ARG A 60 1.57 -4.15 -11.64
CA ARG A 60 2.83 -4.90 -11.54
C ARG A 60 4.05 -3.99 -11.71
N ASP A 61 4.00 -3.06 -12.68
CA ASP A 61 5.09 -2.10 -12.89
C ASP A 61 5.29 -1.21 -11.69
N ARG A 62 4.20 -0.70 -11.11
CA ARG A 62 4.26 0.17 -9.92
C ARG A 62 4.84 -0.55 -8.72
N LEU A 63 4.41 -1.79 -8.48
CA LEU A 63 4.90 -2.60 -7.36
C LEU A 63 6.35 -3.01 -7.55
N ARG A 64 6.78 -3.29 -8.78
CA ARG A 64 8.20 -3.58 -9.05
C ARG A 64 9.08 -2.37 -8.81
N LYS A 65 8.64 -1.17 -9.21
CA LYS A 65 9.36 0.07 -8.91
C LYS A 65 9.47 0.31 -7.42
N LEU A 66 8.38 0.07 -6.69
CA LEU A 66 8.38 0.19 -5.22
C LEU A 66 9.37 -0.80 -4.60
N SER A 67 9.32 -2.07 -4.99
CA SER A 67 10.20 -3.10 -4.47
C SER A 67 11.68 -2.77 -4.75
N ARG A 68 12.00 -2.35 -5.98
CA ARG A 68 13.36 -1.95 -6.33
C ARG A 68 13.83 -0.74 -5.51
N GLY A 69 12.95 0.23 -5.32
CA GLY A 69 13.26 1.41 -4.52
C GLY A 69 13.60 1.07 -3.08
N LEU A 70 12.83 0.15 -2.49
CA LEU A 70 13.02 -0.26 -1.10
C LEU A 70 14.24 -1.17 -0.91
N PHE A 71 14.42 -2.18 -1.79
CA PHE A 71 15.41 -3.23 -1.57
C PHE A 71 16.69 -3.07 -2.39
N GLN A 72 16.68 -2.24 -3.43
CA GLN A 72 17.85 -2.01 -4.30
C GLN A 72 18.26 -0.54 -4.38
N GLY A 73 17.57 0.35 -3.66
CA GLY A 73 17.92 1.77 -3.59
C GLY A 73 17.64 2.57 -4.85
N THR A 74 16.86 2.07 -5.80
CA THR A 74 16.49 2.83 -7.00
C THR A 74 15.42 3.87 -6.67
N LYS A 75 15.43 4.99 -7.39
CA LYS A 75 14.39 6.02 -7.25
C LYS A 75 13.19 5.68 -8.14
N GLY A 76 12.01 6.16 -7.79
CA GLY A 76 10.90 6.08 -8.72
C GLY A 76 9.51 5.87 -8.15
N HIS A 77 9.35 5.48 -6.90
CA HIS A 77 8.01 5.33 -6.33
C HIS A 77 7.81 6.23 -5.12
N ILE A 78 6.71 7.00 -5.14
CA ILE A 78 6.39 7.97 -4.07
C ILE A 78 6.29 7.29 -2.71
N ALA A 79 5.60 6.15 -2.63
CA ALA A 79 5.45 5.42 -1.36
C ALA A 79 6.79 4.92 -0.82
N GLY A 80 7.69 4.47 -1.70
CA GLY A 80 9.02 4.03 -1.31
C GLY A 80 9.84 5.15 -0.73
N ARG A 81 9.84 6.32 -1.38
CA ARG A 81 10.54 7.51 -0.88
C ARG A 81 9.96 7.98 0.45
N ALA A 82 8.62 7.99 0.58
CA ALA A 82 7.96 8.37 1.82
C ALA A 82 8.33 7.41 2.96
N TYR A 83 8.36 6.12 2.69
CA TYR A 83 8.76 5.11 3.67
C TYR A 83 10.20 5.31 4.13
N LEU A 84 11.14 5.47 3.20
CA LEU A 84 12.56 5.64 3.52
C LEU A 84 12.84 6.95 4.28
N ALA A 85 11.98 7.95 4.13
CA ALA A 85 12.09 9.23 4.83
C ALA A 85 11.47 9.22 6.24
N ARG A 86 10.85 8.12 6.67
CA ARG A 86 10.10 8.07 7.92
C ARG A 86 10.53 6.93 8.85
N PRO A 87 11.59 7.15 9.67
CA PRO A 87 12.07 6.13 10.60
C PRO A 87 10.99 5.60 11.56
N ALA A 88 10.05 6.44 11.99
CA ALA A 88 8.98 6.00 12.89
C ALA A 88 8.08 4.94 12.25
N ILE A 89 7.81 5.05 10.95
CA ILE A 89 7.02 4.05 10.22
C ILE A 89 7.86 2.77 10.05
N GLN A 90 9.14 2.90 9.72
CA GLN A 90 10.05 1.76 9.59
C GLN A 90 10.14 0.95 10.89
N ALA A 91 10.07 1.63 12.04
CA ALA A 91 10.12 0.97 13.35
C ALA A 91 8.89 0.09 13.60
N VAL A 92 7.70 0.55 13.19
CA VAL A 92 6.44 -0.19 13.37
C VAL A 92 6.19 -1.19 12.26
N ALA A 93 6.69 -0.91 11.06
CA ALA A 93 6.48 -1.70 9.85
C ALA A 93 7.83 -1.94 9.16
N PRO A 94 8.63 -2.89 9.65
CA PRO A 94 9.92 -3.20 9.03
C PRO A 94 9.78 -3.58 7.56
N MET A 95 10.77 -3.23 6.76
CA MET A 95 10.76 -3.44 5.32
C MET A 95 10.44 -4.88 4.92
N ARG A 96 10.96 -5.87 5.63
CA ARG A 96 10.73 -7.29 5.36
C ARG A 96 9.27 -7.71 5.55
N ASP A 97 8.50 -6.94 6.33
CA ASP A 97 7.10 -7.23 6.65
C ASP A 97 6.11 -6.43 5.80
N LEU A 98 6.60 -5.70 4.79
CA LEU A 98 5.73 -4.98 3.87
C LEU A 98 5.16 -5.93 2.82
N ALA A 99 3.86 -5.83 2.62
CA ALA A 99 3.15 -6.67 1.67
C ALA A 99 2.15 -5.82 0.88
N PHE A 100 1.50 -6.41 -0.10
CA PHE A 100 0.47 -5.70 -0.87
C PHE A 100 -0.72 -6.58 -1.18
N ARG A 101 -1.85 -5.93 -1.43
CA ARG A 101 -3.06 -6.49 -2.05
C ARG A 101 -3.34 -5.69 -3.31
N PHE A 102 -4.07 -6.27 -4.24
CA PHE A 102 -4.37 -5.58 -5.49
C PHE A 102 -5.70 -6.01 -6.08
N GLU A 103 -6.18 -5.18 -7.00
CA GLU A 103 -7.38 -5.44 -7.80
C GLU A 103 -7.22 -4.73 -9.14
N HIS A 104 -7.31 -5.48 -10.24
CA HIS A 104 -7.39 -4.88 -11.58
C HIS A 104 -8.78 -4.27 -11.77
N CYS A 105 -8.85 -3.10 -12.39
CA CYS A 105 -10.11 -2.42 -12.67
C CYS A 105 -9.93 -1.45 -13.84
N ASP A 106 -11.06 -1.10 -14.50
CA ASP A 106 -11.03 -0.27 -15.70
C ASP A 106 -10.78 1.21 -15.41
N ASP A 107 -11.19 1.69 -14.23
CA ASP A 107 -11.04 3.08 -13.83
C ASP A 107 -10.29 3.18 -12.49
N PRO A 108 -8.96 2.99 -12.52
CA PRO A 108 -8.17 2.96 -11.30
C PRO A 108 -8.12 4.30 -10.56
N GLU A 109 -8.14 5.43 -11.25
CA GLU A 109 -8.13 6.74 -10.60
C GLU A 109 -9.38 6.94 -9.76
N LYS A 110 -10.54 6.61 -10.31
CA LYS A 110 -11.82 6.70 -9.59
C LYS A 110 -11.85 5.73 -8.41
N ARG A 111 -11.36 4.51 -8.60
CA ARG A 111 -11.33 3.50 -7.56
C ARG A 111 -10.39 3.90 -6.41
N GLU A 112 -9.23 4.45 -6.72
CA GLU A 112 -8.30 4.98 -5.71
C GLU A 112 -8.95 6.10 -4.91
N LYS A 113 -9.59 7.04 -5.60
CA LYS A 113 -10.28 8.17 -4.96
C LYS A 113 -11.36 7.69 -3.98
N LEU A 114 -12.17 6.72 -4.39
CA LEU A 114 -13.20 6.13 -3.53
C LEU A 114 -12.58 5.46 -2.29
N ARG A 115 -11.50 4.71 -2.45
CA ARG A 115 -10.82 4.04 -1.35
C ARG A 115 -10.18 5.03 -0.38
N LEU A 116 -9.52 6.07 -0.90
CA LEU A 116 -8.92 7.12 -0.05
C LEU A 116 -10.00 7.88 0.73
N ASN A 117 -11.10 8.27 0.08
CA ASN A 117 -12.19 8.95 0.76
C ASN A 117 -12.81 8.08 1.85
N ARG A 118 -13.00 6.80 1.57
CA ARG A 118 -13.53 5.85 2.56
C ARG A 118 -12.58 5.70 3.75
N TYR A 119 -11.28 5.63 3.49
CA TYR A 119 -10.27 5.56 4.54
C TYR A 119 -10.29 6.81 5.42
N ILE A 120 -10.29 8.00 4.80
CA ILE A 120 -10.34 9.27 5.54
C ILE A 120 -11.60 9.37 6.40
N ARG A 121 -12.76 9.00 5.87
CA ARG A 121 -14.01 9.02 6.64
C ARG A 121 -13.96 8.09 7.85
N LYS A 122 -13.35 6.93 7.69
CA LYS A 122 -13.28 5.92 8.76
C LYS A 122 -12.22 6.26 9.80
N PHE A 123 -11.06 6.76 9.39
CA PHE A 123 -9.90 6.93 10.26
C PHE A 123 -9.46 8.37 10.47
N GLY A 124 -10.11 9.34 9.85
CA GLY A 124 -9.84 10.75 10.05
C GLY A 124 -8.61 11.29 9.33
N GLU A 125 -7.88 10.46 8.60
CA GLU A 125 -6.64 10.83 7.90
C GLU A 125 -6.35 9.82 6.79
N VAL A 126 -5.45 10.18 5.87
CA VAL A 126 -4.99 9.26 4.82
C VAL A 126 -4.10 8.17 5.42
N PRO A 127 -3.87 7.04 4.71
CA PRO A 127 -2.86 6.08 5.14
C PRO A 127 -1.48 6.75 5.32
N PRO A 128 -0.61 6.22 6.20
CA PRO A 128 0.63 6.91 6.60
C PRO A 128 1.56 7.35 5.46
N LEU A 129 1.61 6.62 4.36
CA LEU A 129 2.52 6.92 3.26
C LEU A 129 1.86 7.72 2.13
N ASN A 130 0.55 7.93 2.17
CA ASN A 130 -0.11 8.80 1.21
C ASN A 130 0.13 10.26 1.58
N ALA A 131 0.20 11.12 0.56
CA ALA A 131 0.26 12.55 0.78
C ALA A 131 -1.02 13.01 1.49
N GLN A 132 -0.88 13.88 2.48
CA GLN A 132 -2.02 14.45 3.20
C GLN A 132 -2.93 15.17 2.20
N ARG A 133 -4.21 14.87 2.25
CA ARG A 133 -5.19 15.52 1.38
C ARG A 133 -6.57 15.55 2.03
N ARG A 134 -7.41 16.46 1.55
CA ARG A 134 -8.81 16.54 1.97
C ARG A 134 -9.62 15.46 1.28
N LEU A 135 -10.83 15.18 1.80
CA LEU A 135 -11.78 14.33 1.12
C LEU A 135 -12.00 14.82 -0.32
N LEU A 136 -11.93 13.88 -1.25
CA LEU A 136 -12.18 14.15 -2.66
C LEU A 136 -13.67 13.87 -2.94
N ILE A 137 -14.41 14.90 -3.18
CA ILE A 137 -15.86 14.80 -3.41
C ILE A 137 -16.14 14.77 -4.90
#